data_1b7aea8b957a0c685276a2009510ef89
#
_entry.id   1b7aea8b957a0c685276a2009510ef89
#
_cell.length_a   1.000
_cell.length_b   1.000
_cell.length_c   1.000
_cell.angle_alpha   90.00
_cell.angle_beta   90.00
_cell.angle_gamma   90.00
#
_symmetry.space_group_name_H-M   'P 1'
#
loop_
_entity.id
_entity.type
_entity.pdbx_description
1 polymer ?
#
loop_
_entity_poly.entity_id
_entity_poly.type
_entity_poly.pdbx_seq_one_letter_code
_entity_poly.pdbx_strand_id
1 'polypeptide(L)'
;MDNPIDWEAIWAPYDEETYRFVVERVYPFDVVVDIGAGDLRLSNRVANIASWVYAVERNPAVLAQADRYSQPDNLVAVCADAREWPMPYDETVGVLLMRQCTPEHFAEYVARLKAMGCRRLITNARWKMGVEEIDLRASAAVAYDPKRVGWYACQCGATGFTPGEPQQVTDQVLNAVSEVVNCPQCRVVH
;
A
#
# COMPACT_ATOMS: atom_id res chain seq x y z
N MET A 1 4.83 29.59 18.83
CA MET A 1 3.99 28.45 19.21
C MET A 1 3.51 27.87 17.89
N ASP A 2 4.20 26.82 17.42
CA ASP A 2 3.84 26.16 16.17
C ASP A 2 2.49 25.47 16.37
N ASN A 3 1.52 25.84 15.54
CA ASN A 3 0.21 25.22 15.54
C ASN A 3 0.43 23.73 15.20
N PRO A 4 -0.01 22.78 16.03
CA PRO A 4 0.18 21.37 15.70
C PRO A 4 -0.44 21.11 14.34
N ILE A 5 0.32 20.49 13.44
CA ILE A 5 -0.17 20.12 12.11
C ILE A 5 -1.38 19.21 12.32
N ASP A 6 -2.54 19.71 11.94
CA ASP A 6 -3.75 18.88 11.89
C ASP A 6 -3.65 17.98 10.65
N TRP A 7 -2.93 16.87 10.83
CA TRP A 7 -2.73 15.92 9.74
C TRP A 7 -4.05 15.26 9.30
N GLU A 8 -5.04 15.17 10.18
CA GLU A 8 -6.38 14.67 9.83
C GLU A 8 -7.07 15.61 8.84
N ALA A 9 -6.93 16.92 9.00
CA ALA A 9 -7.45 17.89 8.03
C ALA A 9 -6.71 17.82 6.69
N ILE A 10 -5.41 17.51 6.71
CA ILE A 10 -4.57 17.45 5.49
C ILE A 10 -4.71 16.11 4.77
N TRP A 11 -4.74 14.98 5.51
CA TRP A 11 -4.63 13.64 4.94
C TRP A 11 -5.92 12.84 5.02
N ALA A 12 -6.96 13.35 5.64
CA ALA A 12 -8.24 12.73 5.96
C ALA A 12 -8.10 11.29 6.48
N PRO A 13 -8.55 10.97 7.68
CA PRO A 13 -8.50 9.60 8.16
C PRO A 13 -9.20 8.69 7.16
N TYR A 14 -8.68 7.49 7.00
CA TYR A 14 -9.38 6.48 6.21
C TYR A 14 -10.65 6.06 6.94
N ASP A 15 -11.67 5.68 6.19
CA ASP A 15 -12.90 5.17 6.75
C ASP A 15 -12.72 3.80 7.40
N GLU A 16 -13.68 3.40 8.21
CA GLU A 16 -13.66 2.11 8.90
C GLU A 16 -13.67 0.91 7.93
N GLU A 17 -14.18 1.07 6.72
CA GLU A 17 -14.15 0.04 5.70
C GLU A 17 -12.73 -0.23 5.21
N THR A 18 -11.95 0.83 4.97
CA THR A 18 -10.53 0.73 4.62
C THR A 18 -9.74 0.01 5.72
N TYR A 19 -9.93 0.39 6.98
CA TYR A 19 -9.22 -0.25 8.10
C TYR A 19 -9.65 -1.71 8.28
N ARG A 20 -10.94 -2.01 8.17
CA ARG A 20 -11.45 -3.37 8.22
C ARG A 20 -10.85 -4.23 7.12
N PHE A 21 -10.76 -3.72 5.90
CA PHE A 21 -10.14 -4.43 4.77
C PHE A 21 -8.70 -4.88 5.09
N VAL A 22 -7.90 -4.01 5.71
CA VAL A 22 -6.52 -4.35 6.12
C VAL A 22 -6.54 -5.41 7.23
N VAL A 23 -7.31 -5.16 8.30
CA VAL A 23 -7.37 -6.02 9.49
C VAL A 23 -7.81 -7.45 9.15
N GLU A 24 -8.79 -7.61 8.26
CA GLU A 24 -9.29 -8.92 7.79
C GLU A 24 -8.26 -9.72 6.97
N ARG A 25 -7.17 -9.06 6.51
CA ARG A 25 -6.12 -9.68 5.66
C ARG A 25 -4.79 -9.84 6.35
N VAL A 26 -4.73 -9.53 7.64
CA VAL A 26 -3.56 -9.78 8.49
C VAL A 26 -3.81 -11.04 9.31
N TYR A 27 -2.80 -11.89 9.40
CA TYR A 27 -2.88 -13.16 10.13
C TYR A 27 -1.94 -13.20 11.34
N PRO A 28 -2.18 -14.08 12.33
CA PRO A 28 -1.40 -14.13 13.57
C PRO A 28 0.10 -14.40 13.41
N PHE A 29 0.50 -14.96 12.27
CA PHE A 29 1.90 -15.25 11.96
C PHE A 29 2.57 -14.17 11.11
N ASP A 30 1.83 -13.13 10.71
CA ASP A 30 2.39 -12.08 9.87
C ASP A 30 3.33 -11.17 10.68
N VAL A 31 4.42 -10.79 10.04
CA VAL A 31 5.24 -9.63 10.39
C VAL A 31 4.86 -8.52 9.41
N VAL A 32 4.36 -7.42 9.92
CA VAL A 32 3.79 -6.34 9.11
C VAL A 32 4.70 -5.13 9.11
N VAL A 33 4.93 -4.53 7.95
CA VAL A 33 5.47 -3.17 7.84
C VAL A 33 4.38 -2.22 7.36
N ASP A 34 4.01 -1.26 8.20
CA ASP A 34 3.03 -0.21 7.91
C ASP A 34 3.78 1.07 7.49
N ILE A 35 3.72 1.40 6.20
CA ILE A 35 4.46 2.50 5.57
C ILE A 35 3.57 3.74 5.52
N GLY A 36 4.03 4.82 6.16
CA GLY A 36 3.25 6.03 6.36
C GLY A 36 2.19 5.82 7.45
N ALA A 37 2.62 5.25 8.57
CA ALA A 37 1.77 4.75 9.65
C ALA A 37 0.98 5.85 10.40
N GLY A 38 1.32 7.11 10.15
CA GLY A 38 0.62 8.25 10.74
C GLY A 38 0.70 8.27 12.25
N ASP A 39 -0.45 8.38 12.92
CA ASP A 39 -0.59 8.37 14.38
C ASP A 39 -0.73 6.96 14.96
N LEU A 40 -0.40 5.93 14.20
CA LEU A 40 -0.41 4.50 14.58
C LEU A 40 -1.81 3.90 14.85
N ARG A 41 -2.90 4.58 14.49
CA ARG A 41 -4.26 4.06 14.75
C ARG A 41 -4.53 2.73 14.04
N LEU A 42 -4.03 2.56 12.81
CA LEU A 42 -4.11 1.29 12.09
C LEU A 42 -3.11 0.28 12.63
N SER A 43 -1.85 0.69 12.81
CA SER A 43 -0.79 -0.18 13.33
C SER A 43 -1.16 -0.82 14.66
N ASN A 44 -1.84 -0.08 15.56
CA ASN A 44 -2.36 -0.63 16.81
C ASN A 44 -3.44 -1.71 16.60
N ARG A 45 -4.33 -1.53 15.63
CA ARG A 45 -5.35 -2.54 15.29
C ARG A 45 -4.71 -3.80 14.73
N VAL A 46 -3.73 -3.62 13.83
CA VAL A 46 -2.97 -4.70 13.20
C VAL A 46 -2.15 -5.46 14.23
N ALA A 47 -1.52 -4.79 15.20
CA ALA A 47 -0.73 -5.40 16.27
C ALA A 47 -1.54 -6.32 17.19
N ASN A 48 -2.85 -6.13 17.30
CA ASN A 48 -3.72 -7.05 18.03
C ASN A 48 -3.87 -8.43 17.34
N ILE A 49 -3.41 -8.57 16.10
CA ILE A 49 -3.57 -9.78 15.28
C ILE A 49 -2.20 -10.31 14.87
N ALA A 50 -1.35 -9.46 14.29
CA ALA A 50 -0.05 -9.83 13.77
C ALA A 50 0.93 -10.30 14.85
N SER A 51 1.92 -11.10 14.48
CA SER A 51 3.01 -11.48 15.39
C SER A 51 3.91 -10.28 15.72
N TRP A 52 4.12 -9.38 14.76
CA TRP A 52 4.94 -8.19 14.93
C TRP A 52 4.55 -7.10 13.94
N VAL A 53 4.71 -5.82 14.34
CA VAL A 53 4.41 -4.66 13.48
C VAL A 53 5.55 -3.64 13.56
N TYR A 54 6.05 -3.25 12.40
CA TYR A 54 6.91 -2.09 12.22
C TYR A 54 6.09 -0.96 11.61
N ALA A 55 5.85 0.08 12.37
CA ALA A 55 5.09 1.25 11.94
C ALA A 55 6.04 2.39 11.59
N VAL A 56 6.21 2.66 10.29
CA VAL A 56 7.19 3.63 9.80
C VAL A 56 6.50 4.92 9.37
N GLU A 57 6.79 6.01 10.08
CA GLU A 57 6.28 7.35 9.78
C GLU A 57 7.45 8.34 9.71
N ARG A 58 7.54 9.11 8.62
CA ARG A 58 8.66 10.05 8.46
C ARG A 58 8.46 11.38 9.20
N ASN A 59 7.20 11.75 9.48
CA ASN A 59 6.90 13.01 10.14
C ASN A 59 6.85 12.84 11.66
N PRO A 60 7.84 13.35 12.42
CA PRO A 60 7.88 13.18 13.86
C PRO A 60 6.70 13.87 14.57
N ALA A 61 6.15 14.94 14.02
CA ALA A 61 5.01 15.63 14.62
C ALA A 61 3.71 14.82 14.49
N VAL A 62 3.59 14.03 13.43
CA VAL A 62 2.47 13.09 13.26
C VAL A 62 2.65 11.89 14.17
N LEU A 63 3.85 11.31 14.19
CA LEU A 63 4.18 10.16 15.02
C LEU A 63 4.00 10.46 16.51
N ALA A 64 4.32 11.67 16.97
CA ALA A 64 4.11 12.10 18.37
C ALA A 64 2.64 12.04 18.81
N GLN A 65 1.68 11.99 17.88
CA GLN A 65 0.28 11.81 18.21
C GLN A 65 -0.08 10.38 18.62
N ALA A 66 0.82 9.44 18.37
CA ALA A 66 0.69 8.04 18.80
C ALA A 66 0.63 7.86 20.32
N ASP A 67 1.12 8.82 21.09
CA ASP A 67 1.04 8.82 22.57
C ASP A 67 -0.40 8.75 23.10
N ARG A 68 -1.38 8.98 22.24
CA ARG A 68 -2.82 8.81 22.55
C ARG A 68 -3.22 7.35 22.72
N TYR A 69 -2.42 6.42 22.22
CA TYR A 69 -2.70 4.99 22.21
C TYR A 69 -1.73 4.25 23.11
N SER A 70 -2.24 3.27 23.86
CA SER A 70 -1.39 2.27 24.49
C SER A 70 -0.76 1.42 23.38
N GLN A 71 0.56 1.40 23.32
CA GLN A 71 1.26 0.62 22.30
C GLN A 71 1.44 -0.82 22.78
N PRO A 72 1.03 -1.82 21.98
CA PRO A 72 1.32 -3.22 22.25
C PRO A 72 2.83 -3.51 22.21
N ASP A 73 3.30 -4.50 22.97
CA ASP A 73 4.72 -4.89 23.04
C ASP A 73 5.29 -5.36 21.69
N ASN A 74 4.43 -5.81 20.78
CA ASN A 74 4.78 -6.26 19.43
C ASN A 74 4.65 -5.18 18.36
N LEU A 75 4.55 -3.89 18.75
CA LEU A 75 4.50 -2.75 17.86
C LEU A 75 5.74 -1.86 18.05
N VAL A 76 6.51 -1.69 17.00
CA VAL A 76 7.68 -0.79 16.97
C VAL A 76 7.39 0.41 16.09
N ALA A 77 7.33 1.60 16.69
CA ALA A 77 7.21 2.85 15.97
C ALA A 77 8.59 3.35 15.51
N VAL A 78 8.73 3.65 14.23
CA VAL A 78 9.97 4.10 13.61
C VAL A 78 9.78 5.46 12.96
N CYS A 79 10.54 6.46 13.41
CA CYS A 79 10.56 7.78 12.77
C CYS A 79 11.62 7.80 11.65
N ALA A 80 11.23 7.47 10.42
CA ALA A 80 12.14 7.41 9.28
C ALA A 80 11.39 7.50 7.94
N ASP A 81 12.12 7.82 6.87
CA ASP A 81 11.62 7.58 5.51
C ASP A 81 11.74 6.09 5.19
N ALA A 82 10.63 5.43 4.92
CA ALA A 82 10.60 4.00 4.63
C ALA A 82 11.37 3.61 3.36
N ARG A 83 11.70 4.57 2.50
CA ARG A 83 12.55 4.34 1.33
C ARG A 83 14.03 4.20 1.70
N GLU A 84 14.44 4.73 2.84
CA GLU A 84 15.84 4.72 3.32
C GLU A 84 16.02 3.81 4.53
N TRP A 85 14.97 3.64 5.33
CA TRP A 85 15.03 2.83 6.54
C TRP A 85 15.40 1.37 6.21
N PRO A 86 16.39 0.79 6.91
CA PRO A 86 16.77 -0.61 6.73
C PRO A 86 15.67 -1.51 7.28
N MET A 87 14.69 -1.85 6.43
CA MET A 87 13.63 -2.77 6.79
C MET A 87 14.21 -4.11 7.23
N PRO A 88 13.73 -4.72 8.33
CA PRO A 88 14.16 -6.06 8.73
C PRO A 88 13.82 -7.07 7.64
N TYR A 89 14.53 -8.19 7.63
CA TYR A 89 14.17 -9.35 6.83
C TYR A 89 13.04 -10.10 7.53
N ASP A 90 12.24 -10.84 6.77
CA ASP A 90 11.13 -11.69 7.24
C ASP A 90 9.75 -10.99 7.34
N GLU A 91 9.60 -9.77 6.83
CA GLU A 91 8.26 -9.21 6.69
C GLU A 91 7.42 -10.05 5.71
N THR A 92 6.18 -10.30 6.10
CA THR A 92 5.25 -11.07 5.28
C THR A 92 4.22 -10.20 4.58
N VAL A 93 3.91 -9.03 5.16
CA VAL A 93 2.88 -8.11 4.67
C VAL A 93 3.36 -6.66 4.75
N GLY A 94 3.32 -5.98 3.61
CA GLY A 94 3.39 -4.52 3.55
C GLY A 94 1.99 -3.92 3.62
N VAL A 95 1.85 -2.82 4.36
CA VAL A 95 0.67 -1.95 4.32
C VAL A 95 1.12 -0.58 3.83
N LEU A 96 0.45 -0.05 2.82
CA LEU A 96 0.75 1.26 2.24
C LEU A 96 -0.56 1.97 1.93
N LEU A 97 -1.14 2.62 2.94
CA LEU A 97 -2.32 3.45 2.76
C LEU A 97 -1.88 4.90 2.50
N MET A 98 -1.60 5.21 1.25
CA MET A 98 -1.06 6.52 0.85
C MET A 98 -1.68 6.96 -0.48
N ARG A 99 -2.88 7.55 -0.43
CA ARG A 99 -3.61 8.03 -1.62
C ARG A 99 -2.82 9.00 -2.48
N GLN A 100 -1.85 9.71 -1.91
CA GLN A 100 -1.03 10.68 -2.62
C GLN A 100 0.33 10.14 -3.05
N CYS A 101 0.56 8.84 -2.88
CA CYS A 101 1.74 8.17 -3.39
C CYS A 101 1.84 8.37 -4.91
N THR A 102 3.00 8.81 -5.39
CA THR A 102 3.24 8.88 -6.83
C THR A 102 3.56 7.48 -7.38
N PRO A 103 3.35 7.24 -8.68
CA PRO A 103 3.70 5.95 -9.29
C PRO A 103 5.17 5.56 -9.05
N GLU A 104 6.09 6.53 -9.13
CA GLU A 104 7.53 6.31 -8.90
C GLU A 104 7.79 5.84 -7.47
N HIS A 105 7.24 6.53 -6.47
CA HIS A 105 7.38 6.14 -5.07
C HIS A 105 6.71 4.77 -4.80
N PHE A 106 5.56 4.51 -5.42
CA PHE A 106 4.92 3.21 -5.30
C PHE A 106 5.81 2.07 -5.81
N ALA A 107 6.41 2.26 -7.02
CA ALA A 107 7.32 1.28 -7.59
C ALA A 107 8.56 1.04 -6.70
N GLU A 108 9.09 2.10 -6.09
CA GLU A 108 10.21 2.04 -5.16
C GLU A 108 9.86 1.23 -3.89
N TYR A 109 8.69 1.50 -3.27
CA TYR A 109 8.22 0.70 -2.12
C TYR A 109 8.02 -0.77 -2.48
N VAL A 110 7.38 -1.06 -3.63
CA VAL A 110 7.20 -2.43 -4.10
C VAL A 110 8.54 -3.15 -4.30
N ALA A 111 9.53 -2.47 -4.92
CA ALA A 111 10.84 -3.05 -5.13
C ALA A 111 11.55 -3.38 -3.81
N ARG A 112 11.48 -2.48 -2.83
CA ARG A 112 12.05 -2.69 -1.49
C ARG A 112 11.37 -3.83 -0.74
N LEU A 113 10.04 -3.85 -0.69
CA LEU A 113 9.28 -4.92 -0.06
C LEU A 113 9.62 -6.30 -0.65
N LYS A 114 9.72 -6.38 -1.99
CA LYS A 114 10.15 -7.61 -2.67
C LYS A 114 11.57 -8.04 -2.28
N ALA A 115 12.50 -7.08 -2.22
CA ALA A 115 13.89 -7.35 -1.84
C ALA A 115 14.02 -7.88 -0.40
N MET A 116 13.09 -7.50 0.50
CA MET A 116 13.02 -8.00 1.87
C MET A 116 12.26 -9.33 2.02
N GLY A 117 11.75 -9.88 0.92
CA GLY A 117 11.00 -11.14 0.95
C GLY A 117 9.52 -10.99 1.29
N CYS A 118 9.02 -9.76 1.34
CA CYS A 118 7.61 -9.49 1.59
C CYS A 118 6.72 -10.18 0.54
N ARG A 119 5.66 -10.82 0.99
CA ARG A 119 4.81 -11.67 0.14
C ARG A 119 3.58 -10.96 -0.38
N ARG A 120 3.04 -10.02 0.41
CA ARG A 120 1.78 -9.35 0.11
C ARG A 120 1.90 -7.86 0.41
N LEU A 121 1.19 -7.05 -0.36
CA LEU A 121 1.04 -5.61 -0.12
C LEU A 121 -0.44 -5.27 -0.10
N ILE A 122 -0.90 -4.68 0.99
CA ILE A 122 -2.25 -4.11 1.10
C ILE A 122 -2.14 -2.61 0.90
N THR A 123 -2.82 -2.07 -0.11
CA THR A 123 -2.59 -0.67 -0.49
C THR A 123 -3.80 -0.02 -1.14
N ASN A 124 -3.89 1.30 -1.03
CA ASN A 124 -4.76 2.15 -1.83
C ASN A 124 -3.97 3.10 -2.75
N ALA A 125 -2.65 2.93 -2.83
CA ALA A 125 -1.77 3.86 -3.53
C ALA A 125 -2.00 3.89 -5.05
N ARG A 126 -2.41 2.77 -5.67
CA ARG A 126 -2.72 2.71 -7.10
C ARG A 126 -4.12 3.26 -7.41
N TRP A 127 -5.14 2.75 -6.75
CA TRP A 127 -6.54 3.07 -7.02
C TRP A 127 -7.06 4.30 -6.27
N LYS A 128 -6.29 4.87 -5.35
CA LYS A 128 -6.56 6.10 -4.59
C LYS A 128 -7.77 6.00 -3.64
N MET A 129 -8.90 5.54 -4.12
CA MET A 129 -10.15 5.40 -3.35
C MET A 129 -10.45 3.96 -2.95
N GLY A 130 -9.91 2.96 -3.66
CA GLY A 130 -10.09 1.55 -3.36
C GLY A 130 -8.84 0.95 -2.71
N VAL A 131 -9.05 0.00 -1.80
CA VAL A 131 -7.98 -0.80 -1.20
C VAL A 131 -7.91 -2.13 -1.91
N GLU A 132 -6.71 -2.59 -2.19
CA GLU A 132 -6.43 -3.88 -2.82
C GLU A 132 -5.36 -4.64 -2.07
N GLU A 133 -5.28 -5.94 -2.29
CA GLU A 133 -4.17 -6.80 -1.88
C GLU A 133 -3.43 -7.28 -3.12
N ILE A 134 -2.10 -7.12 -3.11
CA ILE A 134 -1.20 -7.51 -4.21
C ILE A 134 -0.31 -8.65 -3.73
N ASP A 135 -0.28 -9.77 -4.46
CA ASP A 135 0.72 -10.83 -4.25
C ASP A 135 2.06 -10.39 -4.85
N LEU A 136 3.01 -10.05 -4.00
CA LEU A 136 4.34 -9.62 -4.42
C LEU A 136 5.23 -10.76 -4.92
N ARG A 137 4.85 -12.03 -4.66
CA ARG A 137 5.55 -13.21 -5.18
C ARG A 137 5.11 -13.58 -6.57
N ALA A 138 3.93 -13.13 -7.00
CA ALA A 138 3.43 -13.42 -8.33
C ALA A 138 4.47 -13.00 -9.36
N SER A 139 5.17 -13.98 -9.93
CA SER A 139 6.28 -13.77 -10.85
C SER A 139 5.84 -13.28 -12.23
N ALA A 140 4.56 -13.19 -12.47
CA ALA A 140 4.02 -13.00 -13.79
C ALA A 140 2.94 -11.92 -13.84
N ALA A 141 3.32 -10.68 -13.63
CA ALA A 141 2.59 -9.66 -14.33
C ALA A 141 2.82 -9.91 -15.83
N VAL A 142 1.74 -10.14 -16.55
CA VAL A 142 1.77 -10.31 -18.01
C VAL A 142 2.17 -8.98 -18.64
N ALA A 143 2.93 -9.01 -19.72
CA ALA A 143 3.22 -7.77 -20.46
C ALA A 143 1.89 -7.10 -20.87
N TYR A 144 1.83 -5.78 -20.76
CA TYR A 144 0.66 -5.03 -21.20
C TYR A 144 0.36 -5.33 -22.67
N ASP A 145 -0.87 -5.76 -22.92
CA ASP A 145 -1.39 -6.00 -24.27
C ASP A 145 -2.44 -4.94 -24.61
N PRO A 146 -2.19 -4.05 -25.60
CA PRO A 146 -3.14 -3.02 -26.03
C PRO A 146 -4.42 -3.58 -26.68
N LYS A 147 -4.49 -4.88 -26.93
CA LYS A 147 -5.68 -5.55 -27.48
C LYS A 147 -6.55 -6.18 -26.38
N ARG A 148 -6.03 -6.29 -25.15
CA ARG A 148 -6.78 -6.86 -24.04
C ARG A 148 -7.65 -5.77 -23.39
N VAL A 149 -8.93 -5.78 -23.73
CA VAL A 149 -9.91 -4.83 -23.20
C VAL A 149 -10.10 -5.02 -21.69
N GLY A 150 -10.17 -3.92 -20.94
CA GLY A 150 -10.45 -3.96 -19.51
C GLY A 150 -9.47 -3.16 -18.65
N TRP A 151 -9.71 -3.21 -17.35
CA TRP A 151 -8.85 -2.55 -16.36
C TRP A 151 -7.50 -3.24 -16.24
N TYR A 152 -6.45 -2.45 -16.15
CA TYR A 152 -5.12 -2.93 -15.80
C TYR A 152 -4.53 -2.16 -14.63
N ALA A 153 -3.68 -2.86 -13.86
CA ALA A 153 -2.85 -2.30 -12.82
C ALA A 153 -1.39 -2.69 -13.10
N CYS A 154 -0.52 -1.70 -13.23
CA CYS A 154 0.88 -1.96 -13.54
C CYS A 154 1.74 -1.98 -12.28
N GLN A 155 2.79 -2.80 -12.30
CA GLN A 155 3.79 -2.83 -11.22
C GLN A 155 4.53 -1.49 -11.02
N CYS A 156 4.47 -0.58 -12.00
CA CYS A 156 4.96 0.79 -11.84
C CYS A 156 4.01 1.72 -11.06
N GLY A 157 2.87 1.21 -10.57
CA GLY A 157 1.86 2.00 -9.86
C GLY A 157 0.78 2.63 -10.75
N ALA A 158 0.94 2.59 -12.06
CA ALA A 158 -0.06 3.11 -12.98
C ALA A 158 -1.26 2.17 -13.12
N THR A 159 -2.44 2.75 -13.24
CA THR A 159 -3.69 2.05 -13.55
C THR A 159 -4.36 2.68 -14.75
N GLY A 160 -5.15 1.91 -15.48
CA GLY A 160 -5.89 2.42 -16.62
C GLY A 160 -6.86 1.41 -17.19
N PHE A 161 -7.59 1.83 -18.22
CA PHE A 161 -8.52 1.00 -18.95
C PHE A 161 -8.09 0.91 -20.42
N THR A 162 -7.95 -0.32 -20.92
CA THR A 162 -7.70 -0.57 -22.34
C THR A 162 -9.05 -0.59 -23.06
N PRO A 163 -9.32 0.36 -23.96
CA PRO A 163 -10.61 0.43 -24.66
C PRO A 163 -10.78 -0.72 -25.65
N GLY A 164 -12.03 -1.02 -25.98
CA GLY A 164 -12.40 -2.00 -27.00
C GLY A 164 -13.76 -1.67 -27.60
N GLU A 165 -14.22 -2.53 -28.51
CA GLU A 165 -15.55 -2.41 -29.10
C GLU A 165 -16.62 -2.61 -28.00
N PRO A 166 -17.80 -1.97 -28.13
CA PRO A 166 -18.85 -2.06 -27.09
C PRO A 166 -19.21 -3.49 -26.68
N GLN A 167 -19.17 -4.44 -27.61
CA GLN A 167 -19.49 -5.85 -27.35
C GLN A 167 -18.43 -6.57 -26.52
N GLN A 168 -17.23 -6.04 -26.43
CA GLN A 168 -16.13 -6.57 -25.63
C GLN A 168 -16.16 -6.06 -24.19
N VAL A 169 -16.88 -4.97 -23.91
CA VAL A 169 -16.98 -4.36 -22.60
C VAL A 169 -18.16 -4.99 -21.85
N THR A 170 -17.92 -6.16 -21.27
CA THR A 170 -18.90 -6.91 -20.47
C THR A 170 -18.74 -6.61 -18.98
N ASP A 171 -19.75 -6.94 -18.16
CA ASP A 171 -19.68 -6.84 -16.70
C ASP A 171 -18.47 -7.61 -16.14
N GLN A 172 -18.16 -8.77 -16.72
CA GLN A 172 -16.98 -9.56 -16.31
C GLN A 172 -15.68 -8.80 -16.56
N VAL A 173 -15.57 -8.10 -17.70
CA VAL A 173 -14.39 -7.27 -18.04
C VAL A 173 -14.30 -6.05 -17.14
N LEU A 174 -15.44 -5.41 -16.84
CA LEU A 174 -15.48 -4.22 -15.97
C LEU A 174 -15.14 -4.54 -14.52
N ASN A 175 -15.42 -5.77 -14.05
CA ASN A 175 -15.18 -6.21 -12.69
C ASN A 175 -13.84 -6.93 -12.50
N ALA A 176 -13.03 -7.06 -13.57
CA ALA A 176 -11.71 -7.71 -13.52
C ALA A 176 -10.58 -6.70 -13.71
N VAL A 177 -9.48 -6.91 -12.99
CA VAL A 177 -8.25 -6.13 -13.14
C VAL A 177 -7.12 -7.06 -13.56
N SER A 178 -6.38 -6.68 -14.59
CA SER A 178 -5.19 -7.42 -15.04
C SER A 178 -3.92 -6.80 -14.48
N GLU A 179 -3.15 -7.58 -13.71
CA GLU A 179 -1.80 -7.19 -13.30
C GLU A 179 -0.86 -7.25 -14.52
N VAL A 180 -0.19 -6.14 -14.80
CA VAL A 180 0.68 -6.03 -15.98
C VAL A 180 2.05 -5.41 -15.66
N VAL A 181 2.99 -5.60 -16.57
CA VAL A 181 4.26 -4.86 -16.64
C VAL A 181 4.34 -4.14 -17.99
N ASN A 182 5.24 -3.15 -18.09
CA ASN A 182 5.51 -2.43 -19.33
C ASN A 182 4.26 -1.74 -19.92
N CYS A 183 3.41 -1.17 -19.05
CA CYS A 183 2.28 -0.37 -19.53
C CYS A 183 2.74 0.89 -20.28
N PRO A 184 1.85 1.59 -21.01
CA PRO A 184 2.21 2.79 -21.75
C PRO A 184 2.87 3.87 -20.88
N GLN A 185 2.52 3.96 -19.59
CA GLN A 185 3.10 4.94 -18.67
C GLN A 185 4.52 4.57 -18.19
N CYS A 186 4.90 3.28 -18.19
CA CYS A 186 6.29 2.88 -17.88
C CYS A 186 7.31 3.44 -18.88
N ARG A 187 6.89 3.76 -20.10
CA ARG A 187 7.76 4.24 -21.18
C ARG A 187 8.00 5.75 -21.14
N VAL A 188 7.31 6.46 -20.26
CA VAL A 188 7.40 7.93 -20.15
C VAL A 188 8.44 8.34 -19.09
N VAL A 189 8.93 7.37 -18.29
CA VAL A 189 9.86 7.60 -17.17
C VAL A 189 11.27 7.11 -17.59
N HIS A 190 11.82 7.70 -18.64
CA HIS A 190 13.23 7.53 -19.02
C HIS A 190 13.83 8.87 -19.43
#